data_231f54929ac5bcf3a093c278954aeb67
#
_entry.id   231f54929ac5bcf3a093c278954aeb67
#
_cell.length_a   1.000
_cell.length_b   1.000
_cell.length_c   1.000
_cell.angle_alpha   90.00
_cell.angle_beta   90.00
_cell.angle_gamma   90.00
#
_symmetry.space_group_name_H-M   'P 1'
#
loop_
_entity.id
_entity.type
_entity.pdbx_description
1 polymer ?
#
loop_
_entity_poly.entity_id
_entity_poly.type
_entity_poly.pdbx_seq_one_letter_code
_entity_poly.pdbx_strand_id
1 'polypeptide(L)'
;MLAWPAGEIPLIQLSLLRGKSTREHIALGEAIAPLRAEGILILGTGGSVHNLRQVSWDGGRTPRWATDFQDWLDKSLAANDRAALTSYRSLDVAAMAHPTEDHLMPLYVAYGAGHSDGGATKLHGSFTLGSLGMASYGWGL
;
A
#
# COMPACT_ATOMS: atom_id res chain seq x y z
N MET A 1 9.21 13.83 -11.66
CA MET A 1 8.24 14.97 -11.49
C MET A 1 7.92 15.05 -10.01
N LEU A 2 8.04 16.22 -9.42
CA LEU A 2 7.67 16.44 -8.02
C LEU A 2 6.16 16.70 -7.94
N ALA A 3 5.50 16.14 -6.94
CA ALA A 3 4.05 16.34 -6.73
C ALA A 3 3.72 17.84 -6.49
N TRP A 4 4.63 18.55 -5.81
CA TRP A 4 4.53 19.99 -5.54
C TRP A 4 5.86 20.67 -5.89
N PRO A 5 6.08 21.01 -7.15
CA PRO A 5 7.37 21.53 -7.63
C PRO A 5 7.77 22.87 -7.03
N ALA A 6 6.81 23.69 -6.62
CA ALA A 6 7.06 24.98 -5.97
C ALA A 6 7.39 24.88 -4.47
N GLY A 7 7.25 23.69 -3.87
CA GLY A 7 7.57 23.46 -2.46
C GLY A 7 6.66 24.21 -1.46
N GLU A 8 5.45 24.54 -1.88
CA GLU A 8 4.51 25.37 -1.09
C GLU A 8 3.84 24.60 0.04
N ILE A 9 3.83 23.27 -0.05
CA ILE A 9 3.17 22.41 0.96
C ILE A 9 4.23 21.87 1.91
N PRO A 10 4.13 22.15 3.23
CA PRO A 10 4.99 21.54 4.21
C PRO A 10 4.88 20.02 4.20
N LEU A 11 6.00 19.32 4.29
CA LEU A 11 6.07 17.86 4.28
C LEU A 11 6.78 17.36 5.52
N ILE A 12 6.17 16.40 6.21
CA ILE A 12 6.75 15.68 7.33
C ILE A 12 6.90 14.22 6.93
N GLN A 13 8.08 13.65 7.14
CA GLN A 13 8.32 12.23 6.90
C GLN A 13 8.13 11.45 8.20
N LEU A 14 7.24 10.46 8.17
CA LEU A 14 7.02 9.50 9.26
C LEU A 14 7.68 8.16 8.89
N SER A 15 8.56 7.67 9.75
CA SER A 15 9.22 6.38 9.54
C SER A 15 8.29 5.21 9.84
N LEU A 16 8.47 4.11 9.09
CA LEU A 16 7.83 2.84 9.42
C LEU A 16 8.35 2.28 10.75
N LEU A 17 7.53 1.49 11.41
CA LEU A 17 7.88 0.82 12.66
C LEU A 17 8.72 -0.44 12.38
N ARG A 18 10.02 -0.37 12.62
CA ARG A 18 10.93 -1.48 12.34
C ARG A 18 10.56 -2.74 13.16
N GLY A 19 10.44 -3.88 12.48
CA GLY A 19 10.14 -5.17 13.12
C GLY A 19 8.73 -5.29 13.68
N LYS A 20 7.81 -4.40 13.26
CA LYS A 20 6.41 -4.41 13.69
C LYS A 20 5.50 -5.01 12.63
N SER A 21 4.38 -5.58 13.10
CA SER A 21 3.38 -6.25 12.27
C SER A 21 2.52 -5.27 11.46
N THR A 22 1.77 -5.79 10.49
CA THR A 22 0.71 -5.06 9.78
C THR A 22 -0.30 -4.42 10.72
N ARG A 23 -0.70 -5.14 11.78
CA ARG A 23 -1.65 -4.65 12.78
C ARG A 23 -1.13 -3.41 13.51
N GLU A 24 0.17 -3.39 13.85
CA GLU A 24 0.79 -2.24 14.51
C GLU A 24 0.93 -1.04 13.54
N HIS A 25 1.18 -1.27 12.25
CA HIS A 25 1.18 -0.21 11.23
C HIS A 25 -0.24 0.35 10.99
N ILE A 26 -1.29 -0.49 11.02
CA ILE A 26 -2.68 -0.01 10.98
C ILE A 26 -2.95 0.87 12.21
N ALA A 27 -2.57 0.42 13.41
CA ALA A 27 -2.75 1.20 14.63
C ALA A 27 -2.01 2.55 14.60
N LEU A 28 -0.81 2.60 13.99
CA LEU A 28 -0.11 3.86 13.74
C LEU A 28 -0.95 4.78 12.84
N GLY A 29 -1.52 4.25 11.76
CA GLY A 29 -2.42 4.99 10.88
C GLY A 29 -3.65 5.52 11.61
N GLU A 30 -4.29 4.68 12.43
CA GLU A 30 -5.44 5.08 13.27
C GLU A 30 -5.07 6.21 14.25
N ALA A 31 -3.88 6.17 14.82
CA ALA A 31 -3.41 7.20 15.75
C ALA A 31 -3.22 8.58 15.08
N ILE A 32 -2.85 8.61 13.80
CA ILE A 32 -2.67 9.87 13.05
C ILE A 32 -3.90 10.25 12.21
N ALA A 33 -4.94 9.41 12.15
CA ALA A 33 -6.18 9.68 11.41
C ALA A 33 -6.83 11.03 11.75
N PRO A 34 -6.86 11.50 13.03
CA PRO A 34 -7.44 12.80 13.37
C PRO A 34 -6.82 13.99 12.62
N LEU A 35 -5.56 13.90 12.21
CA LEU A 35 -4.87 14.97 11.46
C LEU A 35 -5.54 15.26 10.10
N ARG A 36 -6.28 14.29 9.55
CA ARG A 36 -7.04 14.49 8.29
C ARG A 36 -8.12 15.57 8.44
N ALA A 37 -8.75 15.68 9.62
CA ALA A 37 -9.73 16.74 9.91
C ALA A 37 -9.07 18.13 9.99
N GLU A 38 -7.75 18.19 10.16
CA GLU A 38 -6.95 19.42 10.13
C GLU A 38 -6.46 19.78 8.71
N GLY A 39 -6.90 19.05 7.69
CA GLY A 39 -6.49 19.25 6.30
C GLY A 39 -5.14 18.64 5.94
N ILE A 40 -4.61 17.72 6.76
CA ILE A 40 -3.34 17.04 6.51
C ILE A 40 -3.58 15.79 5.65
N LEU A 41 -2.93 15.74 4.49
CA LEU A 41 -2.89 14.55 3.64
C LEU A 41 -1.91 13.53 4.23
N ILE A 42 -2.40 12.31 4.49
CA ILE A 42 -1.56 11.17 4.88
C ILE A 42 -1.25 10.35 3.63
N LEU A 43 0.01 10.32 3.24
CA LEU A 43 0.49 9.65 2.03
C LEU A 43 1.41 8.49 2.37
N GLY A 44 0.97 7.25 2.12
CA GLY A 44 1.79 6.04 2.18
C GLY A 44 2.42 5.76 0.81
N THR A 45 3.74 5.74 0.73
CA THR A 45 4.46 5.43 -0.51
C THR A 45 5.18 4.08 -0.42
N GLY A 46 5.00 3.24 -1.45
CA GLY A 46 5.59 1.89 -1.52
C GLY A 46 5.18 1.20 -2.80
N GLY A 47 5.13 -0.12 -2.79
CA GLY A 47 4.69 -0.92 -3.94
C GLY A 47 3.62 -1.91 -3.53
N SER A 48 2.57 -2.05 -4.32
CA SER A 48 1.51 -3.04 -4.06
C SER A 48 1.97 -4.47 -4.28
N VAL A 49 2.92 -4.69 -5.20
CA VAL A 49 3.69 -5.93 -5.39
C VAL A 49 5.16 -5.53 -5.56
N HIS A 50 6.06 -6.07 -4.74
CA HIS A 50 7.46 -5.64 -4.76
C HIS A 50 8.44 -6.80 -4.51
N ASN A 51 8.85 -7.46 -5.60
CA ASN A 51 9.90 -8.48 -5.57
C ASN A 51 10.95 -8.19 -6.65
N LEU A 52 12.02 -7.51 -6.28
CA LEU A 52 13.10 -7.14 -7.22
C LEU A 52 13.86 -8.36 -7.78
N ARG A 53 13.74 -9.54 -7.17
CA ARG A 53 14.36 -10.78 -7.67
C ARG A 53 13.60 -11.38 -8.85
N GLN A 54 12.38 -10.91 -9.08
CA GLN A 54 11.45 -11.43 -10.10
C GLN A 54 11.11 -10.40 -11.18
N VAL A 55 11.85 -9.29 -11.24
CA VAL A 55 11.64 -8.28 -12.28
C VAL A 55 12.19 -8.74 -13.62
N SER A 56 11.50 -8.35 -14.69
CA SER A 56 11.95 -8.46 -16.07
C SER A 56 12.29 -7.07 -16.59
N TRP A 57 13.57 -6.81 -16.78
CA TRP A 57 14.05 -5.49 -17.22
C TRP A 57 13.56 -5.10 -18.63
N ASP A 58 13.31 -6.11 -19.47
CA ASP A 58 12.77 -5.92 -20.81
C ASP A 58 11.23 -5.82 -20.84
N GLY A 59 10.60 -5.80 -19.65
CA GLY A 59 9.15 -5.90 -19.54
C GLY A 59 8.67 -7.34 -19.69
N GLY A 60 7.51 -7.54 -20.29
CA GLY A 60 6.94 -8.84 -20.54
C GLY A 60 5.59 -9.04 -19.84
N ARG A 61 5.07 -10.27 -19.96
CA ARG A 61 3.78 -10.61 -19.34
C ARG A 61 3.91 -10.67 -17.83
N THR A 62 2.99 -10.00 -17.13
CA THR A 62 2.89 -10.09 -15.67
C THR A 62 2.62 -11.53 -15.22
N PRO A 63 3.44 -12.09 -14.31
CA PRO A 63 3.25 -13.45 -13.84
C PRO A 63 2.01 -13.56 -12.94
N ARG A 64 1.39 -14.74 -12.97
CA ARG A 64 0.12 -14.98 -12.28
C ARG A 64 0.18 -14.70 -10.76
N TRP A 65 1.27 -15.06 -10.09
CA TRP A 65 1.42 -14.79 -8.66
C TRP A 65 1.32 -13.29 -8.32
N ALA A 66 1.81 -12.41 -9.22
CA ALA A 66 1.75 -10.97 -9.02
C ALA A 66 0.32 -10.44 -9.22
N THR A 67 -0.38 -10.91 -10.26
CA THR A 67 -1.79 -10.57 -10.48
C THR A 67 -2.68 -11.13 -9.37
N ASP A 68 -2.47 -12.37 -8.94
CA ASP A 68 -3.27 -13.00 -7.88
C ASP A 68 -3.14 -12.24 -6.55
N PHE A 69 -1.93 -11.80 -6.19
CA PHE A 69 -1.72 -10.96 -5.00
C PHE A 69 -2.37 -9.58 -5.16
N GLN A 70 -2.22 -8.94 -6.33
CA GLN A 70 -2.81 -7.63 -6.60
C GLN A 70 -4.34 -7.70 -6.54
N ASP A 71 -4.95 -8.71 -7.13
CA ASP A 71 -6.40 -8.92 -7.14
C ASP A 71 -6.95 -9.16 -5.74
N TRP A 72 -6.21 -9.93 -4.92
CA TRP A 72 -6.56 -10.11 -3.52
C TRP A 72 -6.49 -8.79 -2.74
N LEU A 73 -5.43 -8.01 -2.94
CA LEU A 73 -5.24 -6.72 -2.27
C LEU A 73 -6.36 -5.74 -2.64
N ASP A 74 -6.67 -5.64 -3.94
CA ASP A 74 -7.76 -4.79 -4.45
C ASP A 74 -9.11 -5.14 -3.79
N LYS A 75 -9.44 -6.42 -3.74
CA LYS A 75 -10.70 -6.91 -3.15
C LYS A 75 -10.75 -6.65 -1.64
N SER A 76 -9.66 -6.92 -0.93
CA SER A 76 -9.58 -6.74 0.52
C SER A 76 -9.68 -5.27 0.92
N LEU A 77 -9.04 -4.38 0.18
CA LEU A 77 -9.11 -2.93 0.42
C LEU A 77 -10.48 -2.35 0.08
N ALA A 78 -11.07 -2.75 -1.06
CA ALA A 78 -12.41 -2.31 -1.46
C ALA A 78 -13.50 -2.79 -0.48
N ALA A 79 -13.35 -4.02 0.04
CA ALA A 79 -14.26 -4.59 1.03
C ALA A 79 -14.02 -4.07 2.46
N ASN A 80 -12.97 -3.27 2.69
CA ASN A 80 -12.51 -2.87 4.03
C ASN A 80 -12.27 -4.08 4.96
N ASP A 81 -11.78 -5.19 4.39
CA ASP A 81 -11.57 -6.44 5.12
C ASP A 81 -10.27 -6.42 5.93
N ARG A 82 -10.36 -5.85 7.13
CA ARG A 82 -9.23 -5.75 8.07
C ARG A 82 -8.66 -7.12 8.44
N ALA A 83 -9.50 -8.15 8.54
CA ALA A 83 -9.05 -9.49 8.93
C ALA A 83 -8.18 -10.10 7.82
N ALA A 84 -8.63 -10.04 6.57
CA ALA A 84 -7.83 -10.46 5.42
C ALA A 84 -6.51 -9.67 5.35
N LEU A 85 -6.56 -8.35 5.42
CA LEU A 85 -5.38 -7.49 5.36
C LEU A 85 -4.35 -7.81 6.45
N THR A 86 -4.77 -8.05 7.70
CA THR A 86 -3.84 -8.37 8.79
C THR A 86 -3.27 -9.78 8.73
N SER A 87 -3.91 -10.69 7.99
CA SER A 87 -3.46 -12.07 7.80
C SER A 87 -2.81 -12.34 6.44
N TYR A 88 -2.43 -11.31 5.69
CA TYR A 88 -1.95 -11.44 4.31
C TYR A 88 -0.78 -12.42 4.15
N ARG A 89 0.06 -12.58 5.18
CA ARG A 89 1.18 -13.54 5.18
C ARG A 89 0.75 -15.00 5.06
N SER A 90 -0.51 -15.32 5.35
CA SER A 90 -1.07 -16.66 5.17
C SER A 90 -1.38 -17.02 3.71
N LEU A 91 -1.31 -16.06 2.80
CA LEU A 91 -1.49 -16.30 1.37
C LEU A 91 -0.27 -16.99 0.78
N ASP A 92 -0.49 -18.02 -0.04
CA ASP A 92 0.60 -18.76 -0.72
C ASP A 92 1.51 -17.85 -1.55
N VAL A 93 0.93 -16.79 -2.13
CA VAL A 93 1.64 -15.83 -2.99
C VAL A 93 2.32 -14.69 -2.21
N ALA A 94 2.06 -14.54 -0.90
CA ALA A 94 2.53 -13.38 -0.13
C ALA A 94 4.06 -13.27 -0.08
N ALA A 95 4.75 -14.38 0.19
CA ALA A 95 6.21 -14.41 0.27
C ALA A 95 6.87 -14.14 -1.10
N MET A 96 6.19 -14.49 -2.19
CA MET A 96 6.65 -14.19 -3.55
C MET A 96 6.40 -12.72 -3.89
N ALA A 97 5.23 -12.18 -3.54
CA ALA A 97 4.88 -10.79 -3.80
C ALA A 97 5.71 -9.81 -2.97
N HIS A 98 5.97 -10.14 -1.72
CA HIS A 98 6.74 -9.33 -0.77
C HIS A 98 7.72 -10.18 0.02
N PRO A 99 8.94 -10.44 -0.50
CA PRO A 99 10.00 -11.11 0.27
C PRO A 99 10.37 -10.36 1.55
N THR A 100 10.27 -9.03 1.51
CA THR A 100 10.36 -8.11 2.65
C THR A 100 9.11 -7.24 2.70
N GLU A 101 8.72 -6.76 3.89
CA GLU A 101 7.43 -6.10 4.10
C GLU A 101 7.47 -4.57 3.95
N ASP A 102 8.67 -4.00 3.96
CA ASP A 102 8.91 -2.56 4.02
C ASP A 102 8.18 -1.76 2.92
N HIS A 103 8.07 -2.31 1.71
CA HIS A 103 7.36 -1.65 0.62
C HIS A 103 5.83 -1.77 0.68
N LEU A 104 5.29 -2.71 1.47
CA LEU A 104 3.84 -2.86 1.66
C LEU A 104 3.34 -2.12 2.91
N MET A 105 4.17 -1.98 3.94
CA MET A 105 3.76 -1.39 5.22
C MET A 105 3.22 0.05 5.11
N PRO A 106 3.71 0.94 4.22
CA PRO A 106 3.12 2.27 4.04
C PRO A 106 1.63 2.24 3.70
N LEU A 107 1.19 1.24 2.94
CA LEU A 107 -0.22 1.03 2.62
C LEU A 107 -1.06 0.76 3.87
N TYR A 108 -0.53 -0.03 4.82
CA TYR A 108 -1.24 -0.34 6.07
C TYR A 108 -1.36 0.89 6.99
N VAL A 109 -0.39 1.79 6.97
CA VAL A 109 -0.50 3.09 7.66
C VAL A 109 -1.60 3.94 7.02
N ALA A 110 -1.60 4.08 5.69
CA ALA A 110 -2.62 4.83 4.97
C ALA A 110 -4.02 4.20 5.16
N TYR A 111 -4.13 2.87 5.11
CA TYR A 111 -5.35 2.15 5.43
C TYR A 111 -5.84 2.46 6.85
N GLY A 112 -4.97 2.40 7.86
CA GLY A 112 -5.33 2.72 9.24
C GLY A 112 -5.85 4.15 9.40
N ALA A 113 -5.30 5.10 8.65
CA ALA A 113 -5.75 6.48 8.68
C ALA A 113 -7.07 6.71 7.94
N GLY A 114 -7.44 5.85 6.98
CA GLY A 114 -8.57 6.08 6.07
C GLY A 114 -9.76 5.12 6.22
N HIS A 115 -9.56 3.93 6.80
CA HIS A 115 -10.55 2.84 6.75
C HIS A 115 -11.91 3.16 7.42
N SER A 116 -11.97 4.16 8.30
CA SER A 116 -13.23 4.63 8.89
C SER A 116 -14.18 5.25 7.85
N ASP A 117 -13.67 5.69 6.71
CA ASP A 117 -14.46 6.23 5.60
C ASP A 117 -15.03 5.12 4.71
N GLY A 118 -14.72 3.86 5.00
CA GLY A 118 -15.16 2.69 4.23
C GLY A 118 -14.03 2.03 3.44
N GLY A 119 -14.41 1.31 2.37
CA GLY A 119 -13.45 0.67 1.47
C GLY A 119 -12.64 1.66 0.64
N ALA A 120 -11.44 1.26 0.26
CA ALA A 120 -10.59 2.09 -0.58
C ALA A 120 -11.13 2.21 -2.01
N THR A 121 -10.99 3.39 -2.59
CA THR A 121 -11.13 3.60 -4.04
C THR A 121 -9.78 3.33 -4.71
N LYS A 122 -9.74 2.44 -5.69
CA LYS A 122 -8.56 2.23 -6.52
C LYS A 122 -8.43 3.38 -7.52
N LEU A 123 -7.36 4.15 -7.42
CA LEU A 123 -7.11 5.34 -8.26
C LEU A 123 -6.29 5.00 -9.51
N HIS A 124 -5.38 4.03 -9.38
CA HIS A 124 -4.51 3.57 -10.45
C HIS A 124 -4.18 2.09 -10.27
N GLY A 125 -3.90 1.41 -11.38
CA GLY A 125 -3.43 0.03 -11.38
C GLY A 125 -2.63 -0.27 -12.63
N SER A 126 -1.35 -0.61 -12.42
CA SER A 126 -0.46 -1.07 -13.48
C SER A 126 0.65 -1.94 -12.91
N PHE A 127 1.36 -2.62 -13.78
CA PHE A 127 2.62 -3.28 -13.45
C PHE A 127 3.75 -2.66 -14.27
N THR A 128 4.92 -2.58 -13.67
CA THR A 128 6.16 -2.19 -14.36
C THR A 128 7.21 -3.29 -14.18
N LEU A 129 8.18 -3.35 -15.08
CA LEU A 129 9.23 -4.38 -15.08
C LEU A 129 8.67 -5.81 -14.91
N GLY A 130 7.54 -6.07 -15.54
CA GLY A 130 6.85 -7.35 -15.52
C GLY A 130 6.04 -7.62 -14.25
N SER A 131 6.55 -7.39 -13.06
CA SER A 131 5.92 -7.85 -11.82
C SER A 131 5.79 -6.83 -10.69
N LEU A 132 6.36 -5.62 -10.81
CA LEU A 132 6.20 -4.59 -9.79
C LEU A 132 4.83 -3.93 -9.89
N GLY A 133 4.01 -4.08 -8.85
CA GLY A 133 2.68 -3.48 -8.76
C GLY A 133 2.74 -2.01 -8.38
N MET A 134 2.12 -1.17 -9.22
CA MET A 134 2.09 0.28 -9.08
C MET A 134 0.69 0.79 -8.74
N ALA A 135 -0.13 -0.03 -8.09
CA ALA A 135 -1.47 0.37 -7.72
C ALA A 135 -1.47 1.47 -6.67
N SER A 136 -2.41 2.40 -6.77
CA SER A 136 -2.66 3.43 -5.78
C SER A 136 -4.12 3.44 -5.34
N TYR A 137 -4.35 3.80 -4.09
CA TYR A 137 -5.64 3.77 -3.42
C TYR A 137 -5.86 5.05 -2.64
N GLY A 138 -7.12 5.41 -2.43
CA GLY A 138 -7.50 6.55 -1.62
C GLY A 138 -8.76 6.30 -0.80
N TRP A 139 -8.88 7.04 0.29
CA TRP A 139 -10.02 7.04 1.21
C TRP A 139 -10.50 8.46 1.42
N GLY A 140 -11.82 8.65 1.61
CA GLY A 140 -12.43 9.95 1.85
C GLY A 140 -12.35 10.90 0.64
N LEU A 141 -12.49 10.35 -0.56
CA LEU A 141 -12.42 11.06 -1.85
C LEU A 141 -13.82 11.48 -2.30
#